data_564bf026f0e5ebb7e6cf58db76033947
#
_entry.id   564bf026f0e5ebb7e6cf58db76033947
#
_cell.length_a   1.000
_cell.length_b   1.000
_cell.length_c   1.000
_cell.angle_alpha   90.00
_cell.angle_beta   90.00
_cell.angle_gamma   90.00
#
_symmetry.space_group_name_H-M   'P 1'
#
loop_
_entity.id
_entity.type
_entity.pdbx_description
1 polymer ?
#
loop_
_entity_poly.entity_id
_entity_poly.type
_entity_poly.pdbx_seq_one_letter_code
_entity_poly.pdbx_strand_id
1 'polypeptide(L)'
;MATLNTLRTKYGIALSIVIAVVLLAFILGDQLSYRGGDQQVEDATVATINGKAVKQSEYHKVREAYDSFQQFSSDVVADQSMQSVIYDSYLAPAFKQVGINVVQGEIDNYARMFGAETAEQYRNYGWPEEQISALVQNSWMAERLSAERTIAAQKFTDHYAAGFYANKADVEDQLRKENLTFDGRYVAVPY
;
A
#
# COMPACT_ATOMS: atom_id res chain seq x y z
N MET A 1 42.89 46.96 -18.18
CA MET A 1 42.62 46.48 -16.79
C MET A 1 41.91 47.50 -15.92
N ALA A 2 41.37 48.59 -16.49
CA ALA A 2 40.64 49.63 -15.75
C ALA A 2 39.15 49.35 -15.50
N THR A 3 38.54 48.46 -16.25
CA THR A 3 37.09 48.19 -16.22
C THR A 3 36.61 47.44 -14.98
N LEU A 4 37.39 46.46 -14.50
CA LEU A 4 36.98 45.64 -13.31
C LEU A 4 37.07 46.43 -11.99
N ASN A 5 38.07 47.31 -11.85
CA ASN A 5 38.24 48.12 -10.66
C ASN A 5 37.17 49.25 -10.58
N THR A 6 36.81 49.82 -11.73
CA THR A 6 35.74 50.83 -11.82
C THR A 6 34.37 50.23 -11.57
N LEU A 7 34.12 48.96 -12.02
CA LEU A 7 32.91 48.23 -11.73
C LEU A 7 32.78 47.92 -10.22
N ARG A 8 33.88 47.51 -9.58
CA ARG A 8 33.90 47.18 -8.15
C ARG A 8 33.70 48.41 -7.25
N THR A 9 34.28 49.57 -7.61
CA THR A 9 34.22 50.77 -6.76
C THR A 9 32.98 51.62 -7.00
N LYS A 10 32.46 51.74 -8.20
CA LYS A 10 31.26 52.53 -8.51
C LYS A 10 29.96 51.75 -8.47
N TYR A 11 30.00 50.47 -8.81
CA TYR A 11 28.78 49.65 -8.93
C TYR A 11 28.72 48.48 -7.97
N GLY A 12 29.71 48.32 -7.08
CA GLY A 12 29.77 47.21 -6.15
C GLY A 12 28.50 47.09 -5.25
N ILE A 13 28.04 48.23 -4.75
CA ILE A 13 26.82 48.28 -3.92
C ILE A 13 25.56 47.97 -4.75
N ALA A 14 25.49 48.55 -5.98
CA ALA A 14 24.37 48.31 -6.87
C ALA A 14 24.30 46.82 -7.31
N LEU A 15 25.45 46.21 -7.61
CA LEU A 15 25.55 44.80 -7.97
C LEU A 15 25.14 43.90 -6.80
N SER A 16 25.56 44.23 -5.57
CA SER A 16 25.18 43.48 -4.38
C SER A 16 23.68 43.55 -4.13
N ILE A 17 23.04 44.70 -4.34
CA ILE A 17 21.59 44.86 -4.21
C ILE A 17 20.86 44.05 -5.28
N VAL A 18 21.32 44.06 -6.53
CA VAL A 18 20.70 43.24 -7.59
C VAL A 18 20.80 41.76 -7.29
N ILE A 19 21.97 41.27 -6.83
CA ILE A 19 22.13 39.88 -6.42
C ILE A 19 21.22 39.52 -5.24
N ALA A 20 21.13 40.40 -4.25
CA ALA A 20 20.25 40.20 -3.09
C ALA A 20 18.78 40.12 -3.52
N VAL A 21 18.32 41.00 -4.40
CA VAL A 21 16.94 40.99 -4.93
C VAL A 21 16.66 39.74 -5.75
N VAL A 22 17.60 39.27 -6.57
CA VAL A 22 17.46 38.04 -7.35
C VAL A 22 17.39 36.82 -6.43
N LEU A 23 18.23 36.72 -5.40
CA LEU A 23 18.19 35.67 -4.42
C LEU A 23 16.88 35.69 -3.61
N LEU A 24 16.42 36.87 -3.20
CA LEU A 24 15.16 37.06 -2.50
C LEU A 24 13.98 36.68 -3.39
N ALA A 25 13.98 37.06 -4.67
CA ALA A 25 12.96 36.66 -5.63
C ALA A 25 12.96 35.12 -5.88
N PHE A 26 14.14 34.50 -5.88
CA PHE A 26 14.26 33.05 -6.02
C PHE A 26 13.70 32.35 -4.77
N ILE A 27 14.08 32.77 -3.56
CA ILE A 27 13.60 32.20 -2.29
C ILE A 27 12.09 32.40 -2.14
N LEU A 28 11.59 33.61 -2.47
CA LEU A 28 10.16 33.90 -2.43
C LEU A 28 9.41 33.13 -3.53
N GLY A 29 9.98 32.99 -4.71
CA GLY A 29 9.43 32.21 -5.81
C GLY A 29 9.32 30.74 -5.47
N ASP A 30 10.34 30.20 -4.82
CA ASP A 30 10.35 28.81 -4.36
C ASP A 30 9.31 28.59 -3.22
N GLN A 31 9.24 29.50 -2.27
CA GLN A 31 8.21 29.48 -1.22
C GLN A 31 6.79 29.71 -1.75
N LEU A 32 6.62 30.56 -2.74
CA LEU A 32 5.32 30.78 -3.41
C LEU A 32 4.95 29.57 -4.30
N SER A 33 5.91 28.92 -4.93
CA SER A 33 5.67 27.66 -5.65
C SER A 33 5.33 26.52 -4.71
N TYR A 34 5.94 26.45 -3.52
CA TYR A 34 5.57 25.51 -2.47
C TYR A 34 4.21 25.83 -1.82
N ARG A 35 3.84 27.11 -1.72
CA ARG A 35 2.52 27.56 -1.24
C ARG A 35 1.48 27.66 -2.35
N GLY A 36 1.93 27.85 -3.61
CA GLY A 36 1.07 27.91 -4.78
C GLY A 36 0.72 26.53 -5.35
N GLY A 37 1.16 25.46 -4.73
CA GLY A 37 0.64 24.11 -4.96
C GLY A 37 -0.84 23.97 -4.59
N ASP A 38 -1.42 24.99 -3.95
CA ASP A 38 -2.88 25.16 -3.76
C ASP A 38 -3.56 25.98 -4.87
N GLN A 39 -2.89 26.25 -6.01
CA GLN A 39 -3.70 26.46 -7.21
C GLN A 39 -4.47 25.16 -7.41
N GLN A 40 -5.78 25.25 -7.43
CA GLN A 40 -6.72 24.26 -7.90
C GLN A 40 -6.28 23.70 -9.28
N VAL A 41 -5.20 22.93 -9.29
CA VAL A 41 -5.05 21.84 -10.24
C VAL A 41 -6.23 20.97 -9.84
N GLU A 42 -7.27 21.03 -10.63
CA GLU A 42 -8.45 20.20 -10.50
C GLU A 42 -7.92 18.80 -10.21
N ASP A 43 -8.10 18.34 -8.95
CA ASP A 43 -7.40 17.17 -8.42
C ASP A 43 -7.70 16.01 -9.35
N ALA A 44 -6.74 15.64 -10.18
CA ALA A 44 -6.91 14.75 -11.30
C ALA A 44 -7.53 13.43 -10.84
N THR A 45 -8.47 12.93 -11.59
CA THR A 45 -9.08 11.63 -11.29
C THR A 45 -8.15 10.52 -11.76
N VAL A 46 -7.59 9.76 -10.83
CA VAL A 46 -6.69 8.62 -11.10
C VAL A 46 -7.49 7.39 -11.51
N ALA A 47 -8.64 7.18 -10.88
CA ALA A 47 -9.51 6.05 -11.15
C ALA A 47 -10.97 6.41 -10.86
N THR A 48 -11.90 5.64 -11.42
CA THR A 48 -13.33 5.72 -11.07
C THR A 48 -13.78 4.36 -10.58
N ILE A 49 -14.27 4.30 -9.35
CA ILE A 49 -14.68 3.06 -8.69
C ILE A 49 -16.18 3.17 -8.42
N ASN A 50 -16.97 2.33 -9.04
CA ASN A 50 -18.44 2.33 -8.91
C ASN A 50 -19.07 3.74 -9.07
N GLY A 51 -18.59 4.50 -10.06
CA GLY A 51 -19.07 5.86 -10.36
C GLY A 51 -18.49 6.97 -9.45
N LYS A 52 -17.73 6.63 -8.41
CA LYS A 52 -17.03 7.58 -7.54
C LYS A 52 -15.61 7.80 -8.07
N ALA A 53 -15.26 9.06 -8.33
CA ALA A 53 -13.91 9.42 -8.75
C ALA A 53 -12.94 9.35 -7.57
N VAL A 54 -11.83 8.64 -7.75
CA VAL A 54 -10.68 8.64 -6.84
C VAL A 54 -9.74 9.75 -7.28
N LYS A 55 -9.45 10.65 -6.37
CA LYS A 55 -8.60 11.81 -6.63
C LYS A 55 -7.12 11.47 -6.46
N GLN A 56 -6.28 12.15 -7.22
CA GLN A 56 -4.83 11.98 -7.15
C GLN A 56 -4.28 12.28 -5.75
N SER A 57 -4.83 13.27 -5.06
CA SER A 57 -4.47 13.61 -3.68
C SER A 57 -4.77 12.47 -2.69
N GLU A 58 -5.89 11.75 -2.85
CA GLU A 58 -6.23 10.59 -2.02
C GLU A 58 -5.21 9.45 -2.26
N TYR A 59 -4.94 9.17 -3.53
CA TYR A 59 -3.96 8.14 -3.90
C TYR A 59 -2.55 8.47 -3.37
N HIS A 60 -2.09 9.71 -3.52
CA HIS A 60 -0.77 10.12 -3.03
C HIS A 60 -0.62 10.01 -1.53
N LYS A 61 -1.62 10.38 -0.74
CA LYS A 61 -1.60 10.21 0.72
C LYS A 61 -1.39 8.76 1.13
N VAL A 62 -2.09 7.84 0.48
CA VAL A 62 -1.95 6.40 0.74
C VAL A 62 -0.57 5.92 0.29
N ARG A 63 -0.13 6.36 -0.88
CA ARG A 63 1.18 5.99 -1.42
C ARG A 63 2.33 6.45 -0.52
N GLU A 64 2.31 7.68 -0.02
CA GLU A 64 3.32 8.20 0.91
C GLU A 64 3.43 7.34 2.18
N ALA A 65 2.30 6.82 2.68
CA ALA A 65 2.32 5.93 3.82
C ALA A 65 3.08 4.63 3.53
N TYR A 66 2.93 4.03 2.34
CA TYR A 66 3.67 2.85 1.93
C TYR A 66 5.12 3.15 1.53
N ASP A 67 5.38 4.28 0.86
CA ASP A 67 6.74 4.72 0.47
C ASP A 67 7.63 4.98 1.71
N SER A 68 7.04 5.31 2.87
CA SER A 68 7.79 5.46 4.11
C SER A 68 8.50 4.18 4.56
N PHE A 69 8.04 3.03 4.09
CA PHE A 69 8.65 1.72 4.31
C PHE A 69 9.57 1.38 3.13
N GLN A 70 10.85 1.74 3.22
CA GLN A 70 11.86 1.58 2.17
C GLN A 70 12.14 0.12 1.72
N GLN A 71 11.47 -0.84 2.31
CA GLN A 71 11.61 -2.27 1.99
C GLN A 71 10.79 -2.73 0.79
N PHE A 72 9.87 -1.92 0.29
CA PHE A 72 9.02 -2.27 -0.85
C PHE A 72 9.54 -1.69 -2.15
N SER A 73 9.44 -2.45 -3.24
CA SER A 73 9.66 -1.91 -4.58
C SER A 73 8.53 -0.94 -4.96
N SER A 74 8.84 0.00 -5.87
CA SER A 74 7.87 1.01 -6.33
C SER A 74 6.58 0.39 -6.88
N ASP A 75 6.68 -0.78 -7.53
CA ASP A 75 5.53 -1.49 -8.10
C ASP A 75 4.64 -2.07 -7.00
N VAL A 76 5.24 -2.65 -5.97
CA VAL A 76 4.51 -3.15 -4.79
C VAL A 76 3.81 -2.01 -4.06
N VAL A 77 4.50 -0.88 -3.87
CA VAL A 77 3.91 0.32 -3.27
C VAL A 77 2.72 0.82 -4.08
N ALA A 78 2.85 0.87 -5.40
CA ALA A 78 1.76 1.32 -6.27
C ALA A 78 0.54 0.40 -6.18
N ASP A 79 0.74 -0.92 -6.22
CA ASP A 79 -0.32 -1.92 -6.12
C ASP A 79 -1.01 -1.87 -4.74
N GLN A 80 -0.26 -1.89 -3.65
CA GLN A 80 -0.80 -1.81 -2.30
C GLN A 80 -1.57 -0.51 -2.05
N SER A 81 -1.07 0.60 -2.57
CA SER A 81 -1.74 1.90 -2.48
C SER A 81 -3.08 1.88 -3.21
N MET A 82 -3.10 1.33 -4.43
CA MET A 82 -4.34 1.22 -5.21
C MET A 82 -5.35 0.29 -4.53
N GLN A 83 -4.91 -0.85 -4.01
CA GLN A 83 -5.77 -1.77 -3.26
C GLN A 83 -6.36 -1.10 -2.01
N SER A 84 -5.57 -0.30 -1.28
CA SER A 84 -6.08 0.43 -0.11
C SER A 84 -7.12 1.47 -0.50
N VAL A 85 -6.91 2.21 -1.57
CA VAL A 85 -7.89 3.18 -2.09
C VAL A 85 -9.18 2.49 -2.53
N ILE A 86 -9.09 1.34 -3.21
CA ILE A 86 -10.26 0.53 -3.59
C ILE A 86 -11.02 0.06 -2.34
N TYR A 87 -10.28 -0.43 -1.35
CA TYR A 87 -10.88 -0.86 -0.10
C TYR A 87 -11.64 0.28 0.59
N ASP A 88 -10.98 1.41 0.82
CA ASP A 88 -11.55 2.56 1.55
C ASP A 88 -12.74 3.17 0.81
N SER A 89 -12.65 3.27 -0.51
CA SER A 89 -13.66 3.95 -1.33
C SER A 89 -14.89 3.08 -1.63
N TYR A 90 -14.71 1.77 -1.71
CA TYR A 90 -15.75 0.85 -2.17
C TYR A 90 -16.04 -0.31 -1.22
N LEU A 91 -15.01 -1.08 -0.82
CA LEU A 91 -15.24 -2.30 -0.06
C LEU A 91 -15.61 -2.02 1.40
N ALA A 92 -14.95 -1.09 2.08
CA ALA A 92 -15.24 -0.80 3.48
C ALA A 92 -16.67 -0.30 3.69
N PRO A 93 -17.22 0.61 2.87
CA PRO A 93 -18.63 0.97 2.95
C PRO A 93 -19.58 -0.20 2.66
N ALA A 94 -19.25 -1.06 1.68
CA ALA A 94 -20.05 -2.24 1.34
C ALA A 94 -20.05 -3.27 2.48
N PHE A 95 -18.89 -3.51 3.07
CA PHE A 95 -18.78 -4.41 4.23
C PHE A 95 -19.59 -3.92 5.43
N LYS A 96 -19.56 -2.61 5.70
CA LYS A 96 -20.38 -2.00 6.76
C LYS A 96 -21.87 -2.19 6.53
N GLN A 97 -22.34 -2.12 5.27
CA GLN A 97 -23.76 -2.34 4.93
C GLN A 97 -24.21 -3.77 5.24
N VAL A 98 -23.33 -4.76 5.09
CA VAL A 98 -23.62 -6.17 5.42
C VAL A 98 -23.24 -6.53 6.86
N GLY A 99 -22.94 -5.54 7.71
CA GLY A 99 -22.66 -5.74 9.13
C GLY A 99 -21.23 -6.16 9.46
N ILE A 100 -20.30 -6.14 8.48
CA ILE A 100 -18.90 -6.46 8.70
C ILE A 100 -18.18 -5.19 9.14
N ASN A 101 -17.78 -5.16 10.41
CA ASN A 101 -16.97 -4.10 11.01
C ASN A 101 -15.72 -4.71 11.63
N VAL A 102 -14.58 -4.04 11.50
CA VAL A 102 -13.34 -4.41 12.19
C VAL A 102 -13.21 -3.54 13.42
N VAL A 103 -12.97 -4.17 14.56
CA VAL A 103 -12.78 -3.49 15.83
C VAL A 103 -11.32 -3.57 16.26
N GLN A 104 -10.87 -2.61 17.08
CA GLN A 104 -9.46 -2.52 17.50
C GLN A 104 -8.93 -3.84 18.11
N GLY A 105 -9.74 -4.54 18.90
CA GLY A 105 -9.34 -5.83 19.48
C GLY A 105 -9.03 -6.92 18.45
N GLU A 106 -9.64 -6.88 17.27
CA GLU A 106 -9.33 -7.81 16.18
C GLU A 106 -7.99 -7.46 15.53
N ILE A 107 -7.71 -6.16 15.38
CA ILE A 107 -6.41 -5.68 14.88
C ILE A 107 -5.30 -6.08 15.86
N ASP A 108 -5.52 -5.91 17.16
CA ASP A 108 -4.57 -6.30 18.20
C ASP A 108 -4.34 -7.82 18.24
N ASN A 109 -5.39 -8.60 17.99
CA ASN A 109 -5.28 -10.06 17.88
C ASN A 109 -4.50 -10.47 16.63
N TYR A 110 -4.81 -9.84 15.49
CA TYR A 110 -4.09 -10.06 14.25
C TYR A 110 -2.60 -9.71 14.39
N ALA A 111 -2.27 -8.59 15.05
CA ALA A 111 -0.90 -8.21 15.34
C ALA A 111 -0.14 -9.28 16.16
N ARG A 112 -0.81 -9.87 17.15
CA ARG A 112 -0.20 -10.94 17.97
C ARG A 112 0.04 -12.21 17.16
N MET A 113 -0.91 -12.60 16.32
CA MET A 113 -0.78 -13.78 15.45
C MET A 113 0.34 -13.57 14.43
N PHE A 114 0.32 -12.43 13.72
CA PHE A 114 1.36 -12.06 12.76
C PHE A 114 2.75 -12.06 13.38
N GLY A 115 2.88 -11.46 14.58
CA GLY A 115 4.14 -11.42 15.31
C GLY A 115 4.61 -12.80 15.73
N ALA A 116 3.72 -13.67 16.18
CA ALA A 116 4.04 -15.04 16.58
C ALA A 116 4.51 -15.88 15.37
N GLU A 117 3.77 -15.84 14.27
CA GLU A 117 4.14 -16.57 13.03
C GLU A 117 5.46 -16.08 12.45
N THR A 118 5.65 -14.75 12.37
CA THR A 118 6.91 -14.17 11.90
C THR A 118 8.07 -14.59 12.80
N ALA A 119 7.89 -14.48 14.12
CA ALA A 119 8.94 -14.87 15.07
C ALA A 119 9.30 -16.37 14.97
N GLU A 120 8.32 -17.25 14.86
CA GLU A 120 8.53 -18.68 14.71
C GLU A 120 9.28 -19.01 13.42
N GLN A 121 8.91 -18.37 12.31
CA GLN A 121 9.58 -18.57 11.03
C GLN A 121 11.07 -18.25 11.13
N TYR A 122 11.44 -17.08 11.68
CA TYR A 122 12.84 -16.67 11.77
C TYR A 122 13.61 -17.41 12.86
N ARG A 123 12.93 -17.85 13.92
CA ARG A 123 13.52 -18.75 14.94
C ARG A 123 13.93 -20.08 14.31
N ASN A 124 13.13 -20.62 13.40
CA ASN A 124 13.45 -21.85 12.67
C ASN A 124 14.65 -21.68 11.73
N TYR A 125 14.94 -20.46 11.30
CA TYR A 125 16.19 -20.14 10.57
C TYR A 125 17.40 -19.88 11.48
N GLY A 126 17.23 -19.97 12.80
CA GLY A 126 18.32 -19.78 13.76
C GLY A 126 18.68 -18.33 14.05
N TRP A 127 17.78 -17.38 13.82
CA TRP A 127 18.02 -15.97 14.10
C TRP A 127 18.00 -15.69 15.62
N PRO A 128 18.82 -14.75 16.12
CA PRO A 128 18.78 -14.31 17.52
C PRO A 128 17.46 -13.61 17.86
N GLU A 129 16.91 -13.84 19.06
CA GLU A 129 15.63 -13.26 19.51
C GLU A 129 15.57 -11.74 19.44
N GLU A 130 16.70 -11.07 19.68
CA GLU A 130 16.78 -9.60 19.59
C GLU A 130 16.55 -9.09 18.15
N GLN A 131 17.10 -9.79 17.16
CA GLN A 131 16.90 -9.47 15.75
C GLN A 131 15.48 -9.82 15.30
N ILE A 132 14.93 -10.92 15.78
CA ILE A 132 13.56 -11.34 15.51
C ILE A 132 12.58 -10.29 16.03
N SER A 133 12.76 -9.80 17.26
CA SER A 133 11.84 -8.80 17.83
C SER A 133 11.85 -7.49 17.06
N ALA A 134 13.02 -7.01 16.65
CA ALA A 134 13.15 -5.82 15.82
C ALA A 134 12.50 -6.02 14.43
N LEU A 135 12.68 -7.19 13.81
CA LEU A 135 12.09 -7.55 12.54
C LEU A 135 10.56 -7.60 12.61
N VAL A 136 10.01 -8.26 13.63
CA VAL A 136 8.56 -8.34 13.86
C VAL A 136 7.95 -6.95 14.00
N GLN A 137 8.59 -6.08 14.77
CA GLN A 137 8.12 -4.71 14.95
C GLN A 137 8.12 -3.92 13.63
N ASN A 138 9.21 -4.00 12.86
CA ASN A 138 9.32 -3.31 11.58
C ASN A 138 8.33 -3.87 10.54
N SER A 139 8.18 -5.18 10.47
CA SER A 139 7.23 -5.84 9.56
C SER A 139 5.79 -5.50 9.92
N TRP A 140 5.47 -5.44 11.22
CA TRP A 140 4.14 -5.06 11.69
C TRP A 140 3.78 -3.62 11.31
N MET A 141 4.72 -2.68 11.33
CA MET A 141 4.45 -1.29 10.95
C MET A 141 3.94 -1.19 9.50
N ALA A 142 4.48 -2.01 8.60
CA ALA A 142 4.02 -2.09 7.21
C ALA A 142 2.70 -2.88 7.08
N GLU A 143 2.59 -4.05 7.74
CA GLU A 143 1.39 -4.89 7.71
C GLU A 143 0.15 -4.19 8.27
N ARG A 144 0.33 -3.34 9.28
CA ARG A 144 -0.76 -2.57 9.90
C ARG A 144 -1.56 -1.73 8.89
N LEU A 145 -0.93 -1.28 7.78
CA LEU A 145 -1.62 -0.51 6.74
C LEU A 145 -2.66 -1.34 5.98
N SER A 146 -2.48 -2.66 5.94
CA SER A 146 -3.38 -3.61 5.27
C SER A 146 -4.24 -4.43 6.23
N ALA A 147 -3.93 -4.40 7.53
CA ALA A 147 -4.54 -5.27 8.53
C ALA A 147 -6.07 -5.18 8.58
N GLU A 148 -6.64 -3.98 8.58
CA GLU A 148 -8.10 -3.80 8.59
C GLU A 148 -8.74 -4.43 7.35
N ARG A 149 -8.15 -4.22 6.18
CA ARG A 149 -8.60 -4.80 4.91
C ARG A 149 -8.55 -6.33 4.95
N THR A 150 -7.46 -6.88 5.43
CA THR A 150 -7.24 -8.33 5.55
C THR A 150 -8.26 -8.96 6.47
N ILE A 151 -8.48 -8.39 7.65
CA ILE A 151 -9.47 -8.88 8.63
C ILE A 151 -10.89 -8.79 8.06
N ALA A 152 -11.24 -7.66 7.43
CA ALA A 152 -12.57 -7.48 6.85
C ALA A 152 -12.84 -8.47 5.71
N ALA A 153 -11.86 -8.70 4.84
CA ALA A 153 -11.96 -9.67 3.75
C ALA A 153 -12.10 -11.10 4.30
N GLN A 154 -11.36 -11.46 5.34
CA GLN A 154 -11.48 -12.76 6.00
C GLN A 154 -12.88 -12.94 6.60
N LYS A 155 -13.38 -11.95 7.36
CA LYS A 155 -14.73 -11.98 7.93
C LYS A 155 -15.81 -12.12 6.86
N PHE A 156 -15.64 -11.42 5.73
CA PHE A 156 -16.57 -11.56 4.62
C PHE A 156 -16.54 -12.97 4.04
N THR A 157 -15.36 -13.53 3.82
CA THR A 157 -15.18 -14.88 3.29
C THR A 157 -15.78 -15.92 4.23
N ASP A 158 -15.53 -15.80 5.53
CA ASP A 158 -16.05 -16.72 6.55
C ASP A 158 -17.58 -16.64 6.65
N HIS A 159 -18.11 -15.41 6.60
CA HIS A 159 -19.57 -15.20 6.64
C HIS A 159 -20.26 -15.74 5.39
N TYR A 160 -19.64 -15.51 4.24
CA TYR A 160 -20.11 -16.03 2.95
C TYR A 160 -20.03 -17.55 2.91
N ALA A 161 -18.90 -18.12 3.32
CA ALA A 161 -18.69 -19.58 3.39
C ALA A 161 -19.67 -20.25 4.34
N ALA A 162 -20.01 -19.62 5.48
CA ALA A 162 -20.99 -20.14 6.42
C ALA A 162 -22.42 -20.24 5.83
N GLY A 163 -22.72 -19.44 4.79
CA GLY A 163 -23.98 -19.51 4.06
C GLY A 163 -24.07 -20.65 3.04
N PHE A 164 -22.93 -21.26 2.68
CA PHE A 164 -22.92 -22.41 1.78
C PHE A 164 -23.01 -23.72 2.57
N TYR A 165 -24.17 -24.35 2.50
CA TYR A 165 -24.30 -25.74 2.93
C TYR A 165 -23.68 -26.61 1.83
N ALA A 166 -22.57 -27.27 2.15
CA ALA A 166 -22.09 -28.35 1.32
C ALA A 166 -23.15 -29.45 1.29
N ASN A 167 -23.79 -29.66 0.14
CA ASN A 167 -24.75 -30.75 0.00
C ASN A 167 -23.96 -32.06 0.10
N LYS A 168 -24.45 -33.02 0.93
CA LYS A 168 -23.81 -34.31 1.12
C LYS A 168 -23.52 -35.01 -0.20
N ALA A 169 -24.44 -34.90 -1.18
CA ALA A 169 -24.26 -35.46 -2.53
C ALA A 169 -23.09 -34.86 -3.29
N ASP A 170 -22.88 -33.53 -3.18
CA ASP A 170 -21.76 -32.85 -3.86
C ASP A 170 -20.42 -33.24 -3.23
N VAL A 171 -20.37 -33.38 -1.89
CA VAL A 171 -19.16 -33.84 -1.19
C VAL A 171 -18.83 -35.29 -1.55
N GLU A 172 -19.85 -36.17 -1.59
CA GLU A 172 -19.65 -37.56 -2.00
C GLU A 172 -19.20 -37.68 -3.46
N ASP A 173 -19.74 -36.86 -4.37
CA ASP A 173 -19.34 -36.83 -5.77
C ASP A 173 -17.89 -36.32 -5.95
N GLN A 174 -17.52 -35.30 -5.20
CA GLN A 174 -16.15 -34.76 -5.22
C GLN A 174 -15.15 -35.77 -4.65
N LEU A 175 -15.44 -36.39 -3.50
CA LEU A 175 -14.63 -37.47 -2.93
C LEU A 175 -14.53 -38.68 -3.88
N ARG A 176 -15.61 -39.02 -4.57
CA ARG A 176 -15.61 -40.07 -5.58
C ARG A 176 -14.68 -39.70 -6.74
N LYS A 177 -14.74 -38.48 -7.26
CA LYS A 177 -13.89 -38.01 -8.36
C LYS A 177 -12.41 -37.98 -7.97
N GLU A 178 -12.08 -37.57 -6.77
CA GLU A 178 -10.70 -37.53 -6.26
C GLU A 178 -10.11 -38.92 -6.03
N ASN A 179 -10.94 -39.88 -5.66
CA ASN A 179 -10.50 -41.25 -5.38
C ASN A 179 -10.77 -42.24 -6.51
N LEU A 180 -11.21 -41.77 -7.69
CA LEU A 180 -11.44 -42.60 -8.84
C LEU A 180 -10.10 -43.00 -9.47
N THR A 181 -9.73 -44.27 -9.32
CA THR A 181 -8.62 -44.89 -10.05
C THR A 181 -9.17 -45.64 -11.23
N PHE A 182 -8.64 -45.39 -12.41
CA PHE A 182 -9.00 -46.11 -13.64
C PHE A 182 -7.94 -47.12 -13.97
N ASP A 183 -8.31 -48.40 -14.05
CA ASP A 183 -7.50 -49.44 -14.65
C ASP A 183 -7.73 -49.46 -16.16
N GLY A 184 -6.78 -48.98 -16.94
CA GLY A 184 -6.83 -48.96 -18.39
C GLY A 184 -5.84 -49.96 -19.01
N ARG A 185 -6.29 -50.79 -19.96
CA ARG A 185 -5.40 -51.55 -20.83
C ARG A 185 -5.36 -50.88 -22.20
N TYR A 186 -4.17 -50.57 -22.66
CA TYR A 186 -3.98 -50.02 -24.01
C TYR A 186 -3.10 -50.92 -24.84
N VAL A 187 -3.36 -50.97 -26.14
CA VAL A 187 -2.53 -51.64 -27.12
C VAL A 187 -1.87 -50.57 -27.98
N ALA A 188 -0.55 -50.49 -27.92
CA ALA A 188 0.20 -49.62 -28.82
C ALA A 188 0.52 -50.37 -30.08
N VAL A 189 0.09 -49.88 -31.24
CA VAL A 189 0.49 -50.37 -32.56
C VAL A 189 1.58 -49.42 -33.05
N PRO A 190 2.85 -49.90 -33.14
CA PRO A 190 3.90 -49.05 -33.70
C PRO A 190 3.69 -48.90 -35.21
N TYR A 191 3.91 -47.69 -35.70
CA TYR A 191 3.96 -47.37 -37.14
C TYR A 191 5.25 -47.85 -37.77
#